data_7ed28df77a9bdcbd4e67c671c05438c2
#
_entry.id   7ed28df77a9bdcbd4e67c671c05438c2
#
_cell.length_a   1.000
_cell.length_b   1.000
_cell.length_c   1.000
_cell.angle_alpha   90.00
_cell.angle_beta   90.00
_cell.angle_gamma   90.00
#
_symmetry.space_group_name_H-M   'P 1'
#
loop_
_entity.id
_entity.type
_entity.pdbx_description
1 polymer ?
#
loop_
_entity_poly.entity_id
_entity_poly.type
_entity_poly.pdbx_seq_one_letter_code
_entity_poly.pdbx_strand_id
1 'polypeptide(L)'
;MVIAAKDEAVRVGSTVRAARALPGVDLVVVVDDGSADRTADVALDAGARVLRHSRNRGKGAAMETGAEGVRLIEEHEAGDGSPRFPRHLLFLDADLEATAAEAAPLVEPVRDGKADMTIALFPATRMRLGGHGFVVRLARGGVRKATGWEPEQPLNGQRCLTRAAFEAARPLAPGFGVETGLTIDVLRAGCRVLEVEVPLEHRATGTDLRAQLHRAHQFADVARALAVRELRPTVRRGWDRTRERTRTAGRQLTRKIGHMTWRNRPK
;
A
#
# COMPACT_ATOMS: atom_id res chain seq x y z
N MET A 1 4.17 -9.34 -1.30
CA MET A 1 3.42 -8.46 -0.36
C MET A 1 4.33 -7.37 0.19
N VAL A 2 3.79 -6.19 0.48
CA VAL A 2 4.51 -5.05 1.10
C VAL A 2 3.75 -4.59 2.34
N ILE A 3 4.45 -4.48 3.47
CA ILE A 3 3.92 -4.03 4.75
C ILE A 3 4.70 -2.80 5.18
N ALA A 4 4.03 -1.64 5.27
CA ALA A 4 4.61 -0.44 5.85
C ALA A 4 4.43 -0.49 7.38
N ALA A 5 5.51 -0.34 8.13
CA ALA A 5 5.50 -0.48 9.58
C ALA A 5 6.24 0.69 10.25
N LYS A 6 5.66 1.20 11.35
CA LYS A 6 6.33 2.17 12.22
C LYS A 6 5.89 1.97 13.66
N ASP A 7 6.87 1.67 14.53
CA ASP A 7 6.67 1.42 15.97
C ASP A 7 5.63 0.31 16.23
N GLU A 8 5.78 -0.84 15.50
CA GLU A 8 4.87 -1.98 15.49
C GLU A 8 5.54 -3.30 15.95
N ALA A 9 6.61 -3.22 16.75
CA ALA A 9 7.37 -4.39 17.21
C ALA A 9 6.49 -5.48 17.88
N VAL A 10 5.41 -5.07 18.55
CA VAL A 10 4.50 -6.01 19.24
C VAL A 10 3.69 -6.86 18.27
N ARG A 11 3.33 -6.33 17.08
CA ARG A 11 2.34 -6.94 16.17
C ARG A 11 2.90 -7.39 14.85
N VAL A 12 3.90 -6.68 14.31
CA VAL A 12 4.43 -6.94 12.96
C VAL A 12 4.87 -8.38 12.75
N GLY A 13 5.42 -9.04 13.78
CA GLY A 13 5.85 -10.44 13.68
C GLY A 13 4.70 -11.41 13.44
N SER A 14 3.54 -11.21 14.11
CA SER A 14 2.34 -12.00 13.88
C SER A 14 1.76 -11.75 12.49
N THR A 15 1.68 -10.47 12.08
CA THR A 15 1.23 -10.07 10.75
C THR A 15 2.09 -10.70 9.66
N VAL A 16 3.41 -10.68 9.77
CA VAL A 16 4.32 -11.28 8.79
C VAL A 16 4.13 -12.78 8.68
N ARG A 17 4.02 -13.50 9.82
CA ARG A 17 3.80 -14.96 9.81
C ARG A 17 2.48 -15.32 9.14
N ALA A 18 1.39 -14.62 9.48
CA ALA A 18 0.08 -14.81 8.86
C ALA A 18 0.11 -14.50 7.36
N ALA A 19 0.76 -13.41 6.97
CA ALA A 19 0.94 -12.99 5.60
C ALA A 19 1.71 -14.01 4.74
N ARG A 20 2.75 -14.63 5.30
CA ARG A 20 3.54 -15.67 4.61
C ARG A 20 2.78 -16.97 4.39
N ALA A 21 1.75 -17.22 5.16
CA ALA A 21 0.89 -18.39 5.00
C ALA A 21 -0.19 -18.20 3.92
N LEU A 22 -0.38 -16.99 3.40
CA LEU A 22 -1.39 -16.70 2.36
C LEU A 22 -1.05 -17.43 1.05
N PRO A 23 -2.01 -18.15 0.45
CA PRO A 23 -1.84 -18.73 -0.87
C PRO A 23 -1.49 -17.66 -1.93
N GLY A 24 -0.44 -17.91 -2.71
CA GLY A 24 0.03 -17.01 -3.76
C GLY A 24 0.91 -15.86 -3.27
N VAL A 25 1.25 -15.80 -1.98
CA VAL A 25 2.26 -14.88 -1.44
C VAL A 25 3.60 -15.62 -1.32
N ASP A 26 4.52 -15.30 -2.20
CA ASP A 26 5.87 -15.88 -2.26
C ASP A 26 6.95 -14.97 -1.63
N LEU A 27 6.63 -13.69 -1.44
CA LEU A 27 7.55 -12.69 -0.92
C LEU A 27 6.83 -11.71 0.01
N VAL A 28 7.35 -11.52 1.22
CA VAL A 28 6.92 -10.48 2.16
C VAL A 28 8.06 -9.51 2.40
N VAL A 29 7.83 -8.24 2.04
CA VAL A 29 8.74 -7.12 2.27
C VAL A 29 8.12 -6.21 3.32
N VAL A 30 8.82 -6.00 4.43
CA VAL A 30 8.46 -5.00 5.44
C VAL A 30 9.32 -3.77 5.25
N VAL A 31 8.70 -2.60 5.19
CA VAL A 31 9.42 -1.32 5.20
C VAL A 31 9.24 -0.68 6.56
N ASP A 32 10.30 -0.72 7.36
CA ASP A 32 10.39 0.00 8.64
C ASP A 32 10.61 1.49 8.37
N ASP A 33 9.58 2.29 8.58
CA ASP A 33 9.59 3.72 8.31
C ASP A 33 10.17 4.55 9.48
N GLY A 34 11.39 4.17 9.89
CA GLY A 34 12.15 4.87 10.91
C GLY A 34 11.59 4.65 12.32
N SER A 35 11.30 3.40 12.68
CA SER A 35 10.86 3.03 14.04
C SER A 35 11.94 3.28 15.08
N ALA A 36 11.49 3.65 16.28
CA ALA A 36 12.34 3.77 17.46
C ALA A 36 12.44 2.45 18.24
N ASP A 37 11.52 1.53 18.00
CA ASP A 37 11.46 0.22 18.64
C ASP A 37 12.13 -0.87 17.78
N ARG A 38 11.94 -2.15 18.15
CA ARG A 38 12.52 -3.32 17.46
C ARG A 38 11.70 -3.82 16.27
N THR A 39 10.88 -2.97 15.65
CA THR A 39 10.00 -3.36 14.52
C THR A 39 10.76 -4.08 13.41
N ALA A 40 11.91 -3.54 12.98
CA ALA A 40 12.71 -4.14 11.91
C ALA A 40 13.24 -5.53 12.28
N ASP A 41 13.74 -5.69 13.51
CA ASP A 41 14.31 -6.97 13.98
C ASP A 41 13.22 -8.04 14.10
N VAL A 42 12.06 -7.68 14.67
CA VAL A 42 10.91 -8.60 14.81
C VAL A 42 10.35 -9.03 13.43
N ALA A 43 10.27 -8.11 12.47
CA ALA A 43 9.86 -8.45 11.12
C ALA A 43 10.85 -9.39 10.42
N LEU A 44 12.14 -9.16 10.58
CA LEU A 44 13.20 -10.02 10.05
C LEU A 44 13.15 -11.43 10.67
N ASP A 45 13.01 -11.51 12.01
CA ASP A 45 12.89 -12.77 12.74
C ASP A 45 11.63 -13.56 12.34
N ALA A 46 10.56 -12.87 11.94
CA ALA A 46 9.35 -13.48 11.39
C ALA A 46 9.50 -13.97 9.93
N GLY A 47 10.63 -13.68 9.28
CA GLY A 47 10.98 -14.15 7.94
C GLY A 47 10.62 -13.20 6.81
N ALA A 48 10.40 -11.91 7.08
CA ALA A 48 10.26 -10.90 6.03
C ALA A 48 11.63 -10.47 5.48
N ARG A 49 11.64 -9.93 4.25
CA ARG A 49 12.71 -9.06 3.79
C ARG A 49 12.46 -7.67 4.35
N VAL A 50 13.46 -7.05 4.96
CA VAL A 50 13.28 -5.76 5.65
C VAL A 50 14.09 -4.68 4.97
N LEU A 51 13.39 -3.58 4.65
CA LEU A 51 13.97 -2.31 4.23
C LEU A 51 13.74 -1.29 5.34
N ARG A 52 14.74 -0.46 5.65
CA ARG A 52 14.61 0.51 6.72
C ARG A 52 14.91 1.92 6.22
N HIS A 53 14.02 2.86 6.53
CA HIS A 53 14.26 4.28 6.39
C HIS A 53 15.05 4.80 7.60
N SER A 54 15.96 5.74 7.38
CA SER A 54 16.71 6.39 8.47
C SER A 54 15.83 7.30 9.34
N ARG A 55 14.64 7.68 8.85
CA ARG A 55 13.63 8.51 9.52
C ARG A 55 12.26 8.24 8.94
N ASN A 56 11.22 8.64 9.65
CA ASN A 56 9.85 8.59 9.13
C ASN A 56 9.69 9.41 7.84
N ARG A 57 9.21 8.77 6.78
CA ARG A 57 8.94 9.35 5.45
C ARG A 57 7.46 9.25 5.07
N GLY A 58 6.68 8.55 5.87
CA GLY A 58 5.25 8.32 5.71
C GLY A 58 4.91 7.10 4.85
N LYS A 59 3.66 6.63 5.01
CA LYS A 59 3.16 5.37 4.41
C LYS A 59 3.35 5.32 2.89
N GLY A 60 3.05 6.40 2.16
CA GLY A 60 3.23 6.44 0.71
C GLY A 60 4.68 6.17 0.28
N ALA A 61 5.65 6.80 0.97
CA ALA A 61 7.06 6.56 0.70
C ALA A 61 7.48 5.13 1.05
N ALA A 62 6.94 4.55 2.14
CA ALA A 62 7.19 3.17 2.51
C ALA A 62 6.61 2.19 1.48
N MET A 63 5.40 2.44 0.96
CA MET A 63 4.81 1.65 -0.12
C MET A 63 5.67 1.70 -1.39
N GLU A 64 6.14 2.88 -1.81
CA GLU A 64 7.03 3.03 -2.98
C GLU A 64 8.37 2.31 -2.77
N THR A 65 8.96 2.45 -1.57
CA THR A 65 10.21 1.77 -1.22
C THR A 65 10.03 0.25 -1.24
N GLY A 66 8.93 -0.27 -0.71
CA GLY A 66 8.64 -1.71 -0.71
C GLY A 66 8.41 -2.25 -2.13
N ALA A 67 7.68 -1.52 -2.96
CA ALA A 67 7.46 -1.90 -4.36
C ALA A 67 8.77 -1.91 -5.16
N GLU A 68 9.65 -0.95 -4.92
CA GLU A 68 10.98 -0.92 -5.53
C GLU A 68 11.86 -2.06 -5.03
N GLY A 69 11.78 -2.39 -3.72
CA GLY A 69 12.47 -3.56 -3.17
C GLY A 69 12.02 -4.87 -3.82
N VAL A 70 10.71 -5.04 -4.04
CA VAL A 70 10.19 -6.20 -4.79
C VAL A 70 10.77 -6.24 -6.21
N ARG A 71 10.81 -5.10 -6.91
CA ARG A 71 11.37 -5.01 -8.26
C ARG A 71 12.85 -5.44 -8.31
N LEU A 72 13.65 -4.95 -7.36
CA LEU A 72 15.08 -5.31 -7.28
C LEU A 72 15.29 -6.79 -6.99
N ILE A 73 14.43 -7.40 -6.15
CA ILE A 73 14.47 -8.84 -5.90
C ILE A 73 14.11 -9.60 -7.18
N GLU A 74 13.08 -9.18 -7.90
CA GLU A 74 12.70 -9.77 -9.18
C GLU A 74 13.84 -9.72 -10.21
N GLU A 75 14.53 -8.59 -10.30
CA GLU A 75 15.68 -8.45 -11.21
C GLU A 75 16.85 -9.36 -10.82
N HIS A 76 17.11 -9.49 -9.53
CA HIS A 76 18.15 -10.41 -9.04
C HIS A 76 17.78 -11.87 -9.32
N GLU A 77 16.53 -12.27 -9.10
CA GLU A 77 16.02 -13.60 -9.36
C GLU A 77 15.97 -13.94 -10.88
N ALA A 78 15.79 -12.92 -11.72
CA ALA A 78 15.77 -13.08 -13.18
C ALA A 78 17.17 -13.22 -13.81
N GLY A 79 18.24 -13.07 -13.05
CA GLY A 79 19.63 -13.21 -13.50
C GLY A 79 19.97 -14.61 -14.09
N ASP A 80 19.08 -15.59 -13.92
CA ASP A 80 19.15 -16.94 -14.52
C ASP A 80 18.53 -17.04 -15.94
N GLY A 81 18.05 -15.90 -16.51
CA GLY A 81 17.48 -15.84 -17.86
C GLY A 81 16.02 -16.27 -17.98
N SER A 82 15.36 -16.65 -16.90
CA SER A 82 13.94 -17.05 -16.93
C SER A 82 13.03 -15.83 -17.04
N PRO A 83 12.11 -15.77 -18.04
CA PRO A 83 11.14 -14.70 -18.13
C PRO A 83 10.13 -14.81 -16.98
N ARG A 84 10.13 -13.85 -16.06
CA ARG A 84 9.17 -13.79 -14.97
C ARG A 84 8.20 -12.64 -15.16
N PHE A 85 6.92 -12.91 -14.94
CA PHE A 85 5.92 -11.85 -14.87
C PHE A 85 6.12 -11.05 -13.59
N PRO A 86 6.01 -9.70 -13.62
CA PRO A 86 6.09 -8.88 -12.43
C PRO A 86 5.04 -9.32 -11.39
N ARG A 87 5.46 -9.44 -10.14
CA ARG A 87 4.54 -9.75 -9.02
C ARG A 87 3.48 -8.67 -8.87
N HIS A 88 2.26 -9.07 -8.60
CA HIS A 88 1.25 -8.16 -8.06
C HIS A 88 1.67 -7.66 -6.67
N LEU A 89 1.20 -6.49 -6.29
CA LEU A 89 1.55 -5.87 -5.01
C LEU A 89 0.34 -5.92 -4.08
N LEU A 90 0.44 -6.71 -3.01
CA LEU A 90 -0.53 -6.69 -1.92
C LEU A 90 0.04 -5.83 -0.79
N PHE A 91 -0.65 -4.73 -0.46
CA PHE A 91 -0.33 -3.84 0.65
C PHE A 91 -1.22 -4.17 1.84
N LEU A 92 -0.60 -4.40 2.99
CA LEU A 92 -1.29 -4.62 4.27
C LEU A 92 -0.65 -3.74 5.36
N ASP A 93 -1.46 -3.37 6.36
CA ASP A 93 -0.98 -2.67 7.55
C ASP A 93 -0.27 -3.65 8.50
N ALA A 94 0.66 -3.15 9.30
CA ALA A 94 1.52 -3.96 10.15
C ALA A 94 0.83 -4.51 11.41
N ASP A 95 -0.36 -4.01 11.75
CA ASP A 95 -1.11 -4.29 12.97
C ASP A 95 -2.30 -5.26 12.80
N LEU A 96 -2.39 -5.93 11.63
CA LEU A 96 -3.44 -6.91 11.34
C LEU A 96 -3.28 -8.24 12.09
N GLU A 97 -2.08 -8.54 12.56
CA GLU A 97 -1.76 -9.77 13.29
C GLU A 97 -2.22 -11.05 12.55
N ALA A 98 -2.92 -11.95 13.24
CA ALA A 98 -3.39 -13.20 12.64
C ALA A 98 -4.44 -12.99 11.53
N THR A 99 -5.20 -11.88 11.57
CA THR A 99 -6.22 -11.62 10.56
C THR A 99 -5.64 -11.31 9.19
N ALA A 100 -4.34 -11.00 9.09
CA ALA A 100 -3.67 -10.86 7.79
C ALA A 100 -3.80 -12.13 6.91
N ALA A 101 -4.02 -13.32 7.51
CA ALA A 101 -4.30 -14.56 6.78
C ALA A 101 -5.62 -14.53 5.98
N GLU A 102 -6.52 -13.63 6.32
CA GLU A 102 -7.82 -13.49 5.65
C GLU A 102 -7.78 -12.58 4.41
N ALA A 103 -6.61 -12.10 4.01
CA ALA A 103 -6.48 -11.18 2.87
C ALA A 103 -6.51 -11.86 1.49
N ALA A 104 -6.66 -13.19 1.40
CA ALA A 104 -6.71 -13.93 0.13
C ALA A 104 -7.76 -13.38 -0.87
N PRO A 105 -8.99 -12.99 -0.47
CA PRO A 105 -9.98 -12.45 -1.39
C PRO A 105 -9.53 -11.17 -2.12
N LEU A 106 -8.56 -10.41 -1.58
CA LEU A 106 -7.99 -9.25 -2.28
C LEU A 106 -7.11 -9.65 -3.46
N VAL A 107 -6.46 -10.80 -3.37
CA VAL A 107 -5.49 -11.26 -4.38
C VAL A 107 -6.18 -11.87 -5.59
N GLU A 108 -7.22 -12.65 -5.37
CA GLU A 108 -7.87 -13.46 -6.41
C GLU A 108 -8.36 -12.64 -7.62
N PRO A 109 -9.12 -11.52 -7.47
CA PRO A 109 -9.60 -10.78 -8.62
C PRO A 109 -8.46 -10.15 -9.46
N VAL A 110 -7.35 -9.79 -8.82
CA VAL A 110 -6.18 -9.22 -9.49
C VAL A 110 -5.41 -10.31 -10.24
N ARG A 111 -5.18 -11.45 -9.59
CA ARG A 111 -4.54 -12.62 -10.19
C ARG A 111 -5.31 -13.14 -11.39
N ASP A 112 -6.64 -13.20 -11.29
CA ASP A 112 -7.53 -13.69 -12.35
C ASP A 112 -7.76 -12.66 -13.46
N GLY A 113 -7.16 -11.47 -13.38
CA GLY A 113 -7.33 -10.41 -14.37
C GLY A 113 -8.73 -9.77 -14.39
N LYS A 114 -9.52 -9.95 -13.33
CA LYS A 114 -10.86 -9.35 -13.18
C LYS A 114 -10.78 -7.89 -12.72
N ALA A 115 -9.74 -7.54 -11.94
CA ALA A 115 -9.46 -6.19 -11.46
C ALA A 115 -7.98 -5.86 -11.65
N ASP A 116 -7.69 -4.57 -11.71
CA ASP A 116 -6.33 -4.04 -11.70
C ASP A 116 -5.94 -3.54 -10.31
N MET A 117 -6.95 -3.25 -9.46
CA MET A 117 -6.82 -2.97 -8.04
C MET A 117 -8.04 -3.50 -7.28
N THR A 118 -7.79 -4.11 -6.11
CA THR A 118 -8.81 -4.39 -5.10
C THR A 118 -8.58 -3.56 -3.85
N ILE A 119 -9.67 -3.18 -3.17
CA ILE A 119 -9.68 -2.46 -1.89
C ILE A 119 -10.50 -3.29 -0.91
N ALA A 120 -9.98 -3.49 0.29
CA ALA A 120 -10.71 -4.20 1.34
C ALA A 120 -11.93 -3.42 1.81
N LEU A 121 -13.05 -4.13 1.99
CA LEU A 121 -14.19 -3.69 2.78
C LEU A 121 -14.22 -4.47 4.09
N PHE A 122 -14.14 -3.76 5.19
CA PHE A 122 -14.35 -4.37 6.51
C PHE A 122 -15.85 -4.48 6.79
N PRO A 123 -16.32 -5.61 7.35
CA PRO A 123 -17.73 -5.80 7.66
C PRO A 123 -18.29 -4.69 8.54
N ALA A 124 -19.51 -4.22 8.25
CA ALA A 124 -20.15 -3.10 8.95
C ALA A 124 -20.27 -3.32 10.48
N THR A 125 -20.39 -4.56 10.93
CA THR A 125 -20.42 -4.94 12.34
C THR A 125 -19.14 -4.58 13.10
N ARG A 126 -18.01 -4.43 12.40
CA ARG A 126 -16.70 -4.09 12.96
C ARG A 126 -16.34 -2.62 12.82
N MET A 127 -17.12 -1.82 12.09
CA MET A 127 -16.90 -0.38 11.87
C MET A 127 -17.38 0.52 13.03
N ARG A 128 -17.74 -0.02 14.15
CA ARG A 128 -18.52 0.65 15.21
C ARG A 128 -17.80 1.70 16.05
N LEU A 129 -16.58 2.13 15.76
CA LEU A 129 -15.87 3.09 16.61
C LEU A 129 -15.25 4.26 15.83
N GLY A 130 -15.95 5.38 15.94
CA GLY A 130 -15.33 6.68 16.14
C GLY A 130 -14.94 7.50 14.93
N GLY A 131 -15.59 8.66 14.76
CA GLY A 131 -14.96 9.88 14.21
C GLY A 131 -14.66 9.95 12.72
N HIS A 132 -14.89 8.91 11.96
CA HIS A 132 -14.56 8.82 10.53
C HIS A 132 -15.50 9.62 9.61
N GLY A 133 -16.61 10.12 10.12
CA GLY A 133 -17.67 10.69 9.29
C GLY A 133 -17.22 11.81 8.35
N PHE A 134 -16.39 12.75 8.81
CA PHE A 134 -16.04 13.93 8.00
C PHE A 134 -14.89 13.65 7.02
N VAL A 135 -13.81 13.02 7.45
CA VAL A 135 -12.65 12.69 6.59
C VAL A 135 -13.07 11.64 5.53
N VAL A 136 -13.86 10.65 5.93
CA VAL A 136 -14.41 9.62 5.00
C VAL A 136 -15.33 10.28 3.97
N ARG A 137 -16.23 11.20 4.38
CA ARG A 137 -17.09 11.93 3.43
C ARG A 137 -16.29 12.79 2.47
N LEU A 138 -15.24 13.48 2.96
CA LEU A 138 -14.33 14.26 2.12
C LEU A 138 -13.65 13.37 1.08
N ALA A 139 -13.05 12.26 1.51
CA ALA A 139 -12.35 11.33 0.64
C ALA A 139 -13.30 10.72 -0.39
N ARG A 140 -14.47 10.21 0.04
CA ARG A 140 -15.51 9.62 -0.83
C ARG A 140 -16.00 10.62 -1.86
N GLY A 141 -16.40 11.82 -1.42
CA GLY A 141 -16.86 12.89 -2.31
C GLY A 141 -15.79 13.34 -3.30
N GLY A 142 -14.53 13.42 -2.84
CA GLY A 142 -13.39 13.78 -3.67
C GLY A 142 -13.09 12.73 -4.75
N VAL A 143 -13.10 11.44 -4.39
CA VAL A 143 -12.94 10.36 -5.38
C VAL A 143 -14.08 10.39 -6.40
N ARG A 144 -15.33 10.48 -5.93
CA ARG A 144 -16.50 10.58 -6.82
C ARG A 144 -16.41 11.76 -7.77
N LYS A 145 -16.06 12.95 -7.28
CA LYS A 145 -15.89 14.15 -8.10
C LYS A 145 -14.79 13.97 -9.14
N ALA A 146 -13.68 13.33 -8.78
CA ALA A 146 -12.51 13.19 -9.64
C ALA A 146 -12.63 12.10 -10.70
N THR A 147 -13.46 11.05 -10.46
CA THR A 147 -13.48 9.82 -11.26
C THR A 147 -14.87 9.34 -11.67
N GLY A 148 -15.92 9.82 -11.03
CA GLY A 148 -17.30 9.31 -11.16
C GLY A 148 -17.58 8.06 -10.33
N TRP A 149 -16.58 7.44 -9.73
CA TRP A 149 -16.71 6.25 -8.89
C TRP A 149 -16.83 6.62 -7.40
N GLU A 150 -17.69 5.95 -6.65
CA GLU A 150 -17.92 6.23 -5.23
C GLU A 150 -17.48 5.06 -4.36
N PRO A 151 -16.37 5.18 -3.60
CA PRO A 151 -15.89 4.14 -2.72
C PRO A 151 -16.70 4.04 -1.43
N GLU A 152 -16.87 2.83 -0.91
CA GLU A 152 -17.46 2.60 0.41
C GLU A 152 -16.44 2.90 1.52
N GLN A 153 -15.20 2.42 1.37
CA GLN A 153 -14.12 2.63 2.35
C GLN A 153 -12.88 3.30 1.72
N PRO A 154 -12.95 4.59 1.37
CA PRO A 154 -11.92 5.31 0.60
C PRO A 154 -10.55 5.39 1.28
N LEU A 155 -10.51 5.24 2.61
CA LEU A 155 -9.30 5.34 3.42
C LEU A 155 -8.71 3.98 3.82
N ASN A 156 -9.29 2.88 3.31
CA ASN A 156 -8.77 1.56 3.62
C ASN A 156 -7.42 1.34 2.92
N GLY A 157 -6.41 0.95 3.69
CA GLY A 157 -5.04 0.74 3.21
C GLY A 157 -4.77 -0.66 2.68
N GLN A 158 -5.66 -1.63 2.94
CA GLN A 158 -5.50 -3.02 2.52
C GLN A 158 -5.90 -3.16 1.05
N ARG A 159 -4.92 -3.38 0.15
CA ARG A 159 -5.14 -3.32 -1.29
C ARG A 159 -4.23 -4.28 -2.04
N CYS A 160 -4.75 -4.91 -3.08
CA CYS A 160 -3.92 -5.62 -4.05
C CYS A 160 -3.97 -4.89 -5.40
N LEU A 161 -2.82 -4.73 -6.05
CA LEU A 161 -2.71 -4.06 -7.34
C LEU A 161 -1.85 -4.87 -8.32
N THR A 162 -2.17 -4.77 -9.61
CA THR A 162 -1.20 -5.11 -10.64
C THR A 162 0.00 -4.15 -10.56
N ARG A 163 1.18 -4.62 -10.96
CA ARG A 163 2.37 -3.76 -11.05
C ARG A 163 2.10 -2.52 -11.92
N ALA A 164 1.42 -2.71 -13.03
CA ALA A 164 1.12 -1.65 -13.97
C ALA A 164 0.19 -0.58 -13.38
N ALA A 165 -0.84 -0.97 -12.61
CA ALA A 165 -1.72 -0.04 -11.92
C ALA A 165 -0.97 0.78 -10.86
N PHE A 166 -0.05 0.12 -10.12
CA PHE A 166 0.78 0.82 -9.13
C PHE A 166 1.71 1.84 -9.79
N GLU A 167 2.42 1.46 -10.85
CA GLU A 167 3.32 2.37 -11.57
C GLU A 167 2.57 3.55 -12.21
N ALA A 168 1.34 3.35 -12.69
CA ALA A 168 0.51 4.43 -13.24
C ALA A 168 0.10 5.47 -12.19
N ALA A 169 0.03 5.09 -10.91
CA ALA A 169 -0.35 5.97 -9.81
C ALA A 169 0.84 6.70 -9.16
N ARG A 170 2.06 6.41 -9.54
CA ARG A 170 3.26 7.07 -8.97
C ARG A 170 3.46 8.48 -9.53
N PRO A 171 4.02 9.42 -8.73
CA PRO A 171 4.35 9.27 -7.31
C PRO A 171 3.12 9.30 -6.41
N LEU A 172 3.16 8.51 -5.33
CA LEU A 172 2.05 8.43 -4.38
C LEU A 172 1.89 9.74 -3.59
N ALA A 173 0.66 10.01 -3.15
CA ALA A 173 0.41 11.14 -2.26
C ALA A 173 1.10 10.94 -0.90
N PRO A 174 1.62 11.99 -0.28
CA PRO A 174 2.19 11.91 1.05
C PRO A 174 1.10 11.78 2.13
N GLY A 175 1.51 11.33 3.31
CA GLY A 175 0.68 11.28 4.51
C GLY A 175 -0.58 10.41 4.34
N PHE A 176 -1.65 10.82 4.98
CA PHE A 176 -2.96 10.14 4.97
C PHE A 176 -3.75 10.34 3.66
N GLY A 177 -3.21 11.08 2.71
CA GLY A 177 -3.80 11.22 1.38
C GLY A 177 -3.47 10.08 0.43
N VAL A 178 -2.60 9.13 0.83
CA VAL A 178 -2.07 8.08 -0.03
C VAL A 178 -3.18 7.19 -0.59
N GLU A 179 -4.11 6.73 0.23
CA GLU A 179 -5.19 5.83 -0.18
C GLU A 179 -6.14 6.50 -1.16
N THR A 180 -6.57 7.73 -0.83
CA THR A 180 -7.46 8.53 -1.68
C THR A 180 -6.78 8.87 -3.00
N GLY A 181 -5.52 9.29 -2.93
CA GLY A 181 -4.73 9.64 -4.11
C GLY A 181 -4.51 8.45 -5.04
N LEU A 182 -4.09 7.32 -4.49
CA LEU A 182 -3.87 6.08 -5.23
C LEU A 182 -5.14 5.64 -5.97
N THR A 183 -6.30 5.69 -5.29
CA THR A 183 -7.59 5.34 -5.90
C THR A 183 -7.91 6.24 -7.11
N ILE A 184 -7.74 7.56 -6.96
CA ILE A 184 -8.00 8.51 -8.06
C ILE A 184 -7.06 8.26 -9.23
N ASP A 185 -5.76 8.09 -8.96
CA ASP A 185 -4.75 7.97 -10.01
C ASP A 185 -4.91 6.66 -10.79
N VAL A 186 -5.23 5.55 -10.10
CA VAL A 186 -5.51 4.24 -10.72
C VAL A 186 -6.77 4.30 -11.59
N LEU A 187 -7.87 4.89 -11.09
CA LEU A 187 -9.11 5.06 -11.87
C LEU A 187 -8.91 5.97 -13.07
N ARG A 188 -8.18 7.08 -12.93
CA ARG A 188 -7.85 7.98 -14.04
C ARG A 188 -6.95 7.37 -15.10
N ALA A 189 -6.14 6.39 -14.71
CA ALA A 189 -5.37 5.57 -15.65
C ALA A 189 -6.23 4.57 -16.44
N GLY A 190 -7.54 4.48 -16.15
CA GLY A 190 -8.46 3.55 -16.80
C GLY A 190 -8.43 2.14 -16.24
N CYS A 191 -7.85 1.95 -15.06
CA CYS A 191 -7.78 0.65 -14.39
C CYS A 191 -9.12 0.30 -13.74
N ARG A 192 -9.40 -1.00 -13.65
CA ARG A 192 -10.59 -1.55 -13.00
C ARG A 192 -10.33 -1.70 -11.50
N VAL A 193 -11.19 -1.07 -10.69
CA VAL A 193 -11.12 -1.11 -9.23
C VAL A 193 -12.33 -1.85 -8.69
N LEU A 194 -12.11 -2.79 -7.76
CA LEU A 194 -13.16 -3.51 -7.05
C LEU A 194 -12.97 -3.34 -5.54
N GLU A 195 -14.05 -3.12 -4.82
CA GLU A 195 -14.09 -3.28 -3.38
C GLU A 195 -14.48 -4.73 -3.05
N VAL A 196 -13.80 -5.35 -2.09
CA VAL A 196 -13.94 -6.77 -1.74
C VAL A 196 -14.09 -6.90 -0.25
N GLU A 197 -15.17 -7.54 0.20
CA GLU A 197 -15.36 -7.84 1.62
C GLU A 197 -14.30 -8.83 2.10
N VAL A 198 -13.65 -8.48 3.22
CA VAL A 198 -12.65 -9.31 3.88
C VAL A 198 -12.82 -9.24 5.39
N PRO A 199 -12.72 -10.36 6.12
CA PRO A 199 -12.91 -10.39 7.56
C PRO A 199 -11.66 -9.92 8.34
N LEU A 200 -10.95 -8.92 7.82
CA LEU A 200 -9.81 -8.31 8.48
C LEU A 200 -10.25 -7.47 9.68
N GLU A 201 -9.43 -7.48 10.73
CA GLU A 201 -9.64 -6.66 11.92
C GLU A 201 -8.59 -5.56 11.99
N HIS A 202 -9.05 -4.33 12.15
CA HIS A 202 -8.20 -3.19 12.39
C HIS A 202 -8.44 -2.62 13.79
N ARG A 203 -7.37 -2.19 14.44
CA ARG A 203 -7.48 -1.60 15.77
C ARG A 203 -8.30 -0.32 15.73
N ALA A 204 -9.27 -0.19 16.66
CA ALA A 204 -10.01 1.04 16.88
C ALA A 204 -9.07 2.14 17.41
N THR A 205 -9.01 3.27 16.72
CA THR A 205 -8.30 4.46 17.19
C THR A 205 -9.09 5.12 18.33
N GLY A 206 -8.38 5.49 19.41
CA GLY A 206 -8.98 6.14 20.59
C GLY A 206 -9.67 7.49 20.31
N THR A 207 -10.31 8.06 21.34
CA THR A 207 -11.09 9.31 21.26
C THR A 207 -10.41 10.50 21.94
N ASP A 208 -9.15 10.39 22.37
CA ASP A 208 -8.40 11.41 23.11
C ASP A 208 -7.95 12.61 22.25
N LEU A 209 -7.33 13.61 22.88
CA LEU A 209 -6.83 14.82 22.20
C LEU A 209 -5.80 14.50 21.10
N ARG A 210 -4.98 13.45 21.28
CA ARG A 210 -4.03 12.99 20.24
C ARG A 210 -4.77 12.47 19.01
N ALA A 211 -5.89 11.76 19.23
CA ALA A 211 -6.74 11.31 18.14
C ALA A 211 -7.43 12.47 17.40
N GLN A 212 -7.71 13.61 18.07
CA GLN A 212 -8.27 14.80 17.41
C GLN A 212 -7.24 15.50 16.52
N LEU A 213 -6.02 15.69 17.02
CA LEU A 213 -4.89 16.21 16.22
C LEU A 213 -4.58 15.29 15.03
N HIS A 214 -4.59 13.99 15.25
CA HIS A 214 -4.41 12.99 14.19
C HIS A 214 -5.48 13.12 13.10
N ARG A 215 -6.76 13.31 13.48
CA ARG A 215 -7.85 13.53 12.52
C ARG A 215 -7.71 14.83 11.74
N ALA A 216 -7.22 15.91 12.39
CA ALA A 216 -6.96 17.18 11.69
C ALA A 216 -5.85 17.01 10.63
N HIS A 217 -4.78 16.29 10.95
CA HIS A 217 -3.73 15.96 9.97
C HIS A 217 -4.26 15.07 8.85
N GLN A 218 -5.06 14.06 9.18
CA GLN A 218 -5.71 13.21 8.14
C GLN A 218 -6.56 14.06 7.19
N PHE A 219 -7.36 14.97 7.72
CA PHE A 219 -8.18 15.87 6.92
C PHE A 219 -7.31 16.73 5.99
N ALA A 220 -6.27 17.37 6.50
CA ALA A 220 -5.37 18.23 5.74
C ALA A 220 -4.66 17.46 4.61
N ASP A 221 -4.18 16.24 4.90
CA ASP A 221 -3.49 15.41 3.91
C ASP A 221 -4.43 14.93 2.82
N VAL A 222 -5.65 14.50 3.17
CA VAL A 222 -6.66 14.09 2.18
C VAL A 222 -7.07 15.30 1.33
N ALA A 223 -7.34 16.47 1.94
CA ALA A 223 -7.67 17.68 1.21
C ALA A 223 -6.56 18.10 0.25
N ARG A 224 -5.30 18.03 0.70
CA ARG A 224 -4.12 18.30 -0.16
C ARG A 224 -4.01 17.31 -1.32
N ALA A 225 -4.20 16.02 -1.05
CA ALA A 225 -4.16 14.99 -2.09
C ALA A 225 -5.22 15.22 -3.17
N LEU A 226 -6.42 15.63 -2.77
CA LEU A 226 -7.51 16.00 -3.67
C LEU A 226 -7.19 17.26 -4.47
N ALA A 227 -6.76 18.34 -3.81
CA ALA A 227 -6.43 19.61 -4.48
C ALA A 227 -5.35 19.44 -5.55
N VAL A 228 -4.28 18.71 -5.25
CA VAL A 228 -3.22 18.42 -6.23
C VAL A 228 -3.77 17.68 -7.44
N ARG A 229 -4.75 16.78 -7.26
CA ARG A 229 -5.35 16.00 -8.33
C ARG A 229 -6.42 16.76 -9.11
N GLU A 230 -7.10 17.72 -8.51
CA GLU A 230 -7.99 18.64 -9.23
C GLU A 230 -7.21 19.52 -10.22
N LEU A 231 -6.00 19.96 -9.85
CA LEU A 231 -5.15 20.79 -10.70
C LEU A 231 -4.42 19.99 -11.80
N ARG A 232 -4.38 18.67 -11.73
CA ARG A 232 -3.77 17.84 -12.79
C ARG A 232 -4.79 17.62 -13.91
N PRO A 233 -4.51 18.04 -15.15
CA PRO A 233 -5.38 17.73 -16.28
C PRO A 233 -5.52 16.22 -16.42
N THR A 234 -6.74 15.74 -16.69
CA THR A 234 -7.03 14.32 -16.95
C THR A 234 -6.40 13.96 -18.30
N VAL A 235 -5.15 13.58 -18.31
CA VAL A 235 -4.54 12.97 -19.48
C VAL A 235 -5.09 11.55 -19.55
N ARG A 236 -6.15 11.34 -20.37
CA ARG A 236 -6.54 10.01 -20.85
C ARG A 236 -5.38 9.47 -21.67
N ARG A 237 -4.36 8.93 -21.02
CA ARG A 237 -3.41 8.06 -21.69
C ARG A 237 -4.14 6.74 -21.88
N GLY A 238 -4.55 6.49 -23.12
CA GLY A 238 -5.00 5.17 -23.53
C GLY A 238 -3.96 4.16 -23.06
N TRP A 239 -4.40 3.14 -22.38
CA TRP A 239 -3.57 2.02 -21.95
C TRP A 239 -3.07 1.30 -23.20
N ASP A 240 -1.92 1.73 -23.70
CA ASP A 240 -1.17 0.98 -24.68
C ASP A 240 -0.39 -0.09 -23.92
N ARG A 241 -0.73 -1.37 -24.14
CA ARG A 241 -0.18 -2.55 -23.47
C ARG A 241 1.29 -2.84 -23.81
N THR A 242 2.02 -1.88 -24.31
CA THR A 242 3.40 -2.01 -24.75
C THR A 242 4.43 -1.48 -23.77
N ARG A 243 5.04 -2.34 -23.15
CA ARG A 243 6.39 -2.69 -22.62
C ARG A 243 7.50 -1.62 -22.51
N GLU A 244 7.36 -0.33 -22.76
CA GLU A 244 8.60 0.45 -23.03
C GLU A 244 8.99 1.59 -22.07
N ARG A 245 8.34 1.80 -20.93
CA ARG A 245 8.66 2.92 -20.03
C ARG A 245 9.22 2.61 -18.65
N THR A 246 9.58 1.38 -18.35
CA THR A 246 10.17 1.01 -17.04
C THR A 246 11.64 1.41 -16.85
N ARG A 247 12.33 1.85 -17.90
CA ARG A 247 13.80 2.10 -17.84
C ARG A 247 14.23 3.45 -17.26
N THR A 248 13.42 4.48 -17.31
CA THR A 248 13.88 5.85 -16.99
C THR A 248 13.60 6.27 -15.54
N ALA A 249 12.49 5.83 -14.93
CA ALA A 249 12.16 6.16 -13.54
C ALA A 249 13.03 5.41 -12.51
N GLY A 250 13.49 4.18 -12.84
CA GLY A 250 14.33 3.37 -11.98
C GLY A 250 15.70 4.00 -11.68
N ARG A 251 16.30 4.71 -12.65
CA ARG A 251 17.63 5.31 -12.48
C ARG A 251 17.70 6.48 -11.49
N GLN A 252 16.61 7.21 -11.28
CA GLN A 252 16.60 8.31 -10.31
C GLN A 252 16.35 7.83 -8.87
N LEU A 253 15.60 6.73 -8.68
CA LEU A 253 15.36 6.18 -7.36
C LEU A 253 16.56 5.40 -6.83
N THR A 254 17.30 4.69 -7.68
CA THR A 254 18.53 3.95 -7.31
C THR A 254 19.58 4.88 -6.67
N ARG A 255 19.66 6.12 -7.09
CA ARG A 255 20.53 7.14 -6.46
C ARG A 255 20.05 7.57 -5.05
N LYS A 256 18.74 7.45 -4.75
CA LYS A 256 18.15 7.80 -3.43
C LYS A 256 18.15 6.62 -2.45
N ILE A 257 18.28 5.40 -2.94
CA ILE A 257 18.28 4.15 -2.14
C ILE A 257 19.68 3.86 -1.52
N GLY A 258 20.73 4.60 -1.91
CA GLY A 258 22.10 4.40 -1.41
C GLY A 258 22.31 4.47 0.11
N HIS A 259 21.24 4.74 0.87
CA HIS A 259 21.23 4.71 2.34
C HIS A 259 20.32 3.62 2.93
N MET A 260 19.85 2.66 2.12
CA MET A 260 19.06 1.53 2.60
C MET A 260 19.95 0.33 2.87
N THR A 261 19.89 -0.18 4.09
CA THR A 261 20.58 -1.42 4.46
C THR A 261 19.65 -2.61 4.30
N TRP A 262 20.05 -3.57 3.45
CA TRP A 262 19.45 -4.90 3.43
C TRP A 262 19.98 -5.74 4.59
N ARG A 263 19.08 -6.26 5.43
CA ARG A 263 19.44 -7.28 6.42
C ARG A 263 18.92 -8.63 5.95
N ASN A 264 19.83 -9.55 5.65
CA ASN A 264 19.55 -10.97 5.45
C ASN A 264 20.19 -11.75 6.60
N ARG A 265 19.47 -12.70 7.20
CA ARG A 265 20.14 -13.80 7.89
C ARG A 265 20.49 -14.87 6.85
N PRO A 266 21.75 -15.33 6.76
CA PRO A 266 22.07 -16.55 6.00
C PRO A 266 21.31 -17.74 6.60
N LYS A 267 20.97 -18.72 5.76
CA LYS A 267 20.33 -19.97 6.17
C LYS A 267 21.24 -20.76 7.11
#